data_f75af6603b5c4b72e47692b2a8a10279
#
_entry.id   f75af6603b5c4b72e47692b2a8a10279
#
_cell.length_a   1.000
_cell.length_b   1.000
_cell.length_c   1.000
_cell.angle_alpha   90.00
_cell.angle_beta   90.00
_cell.angle_gamma   90.00
#
_symmetry.space_group_name_H-M   'P 1'
#
loop_
_entity.id
_entity.type
_entity.pdbx_description
1 polymer ?
#
loop_
_entity_poly.entity_id
_entity_poly.type
_entity_poly.pdbx_seq_one_letter_code
_entity_poly.pdbx_strand_id
1 'polypeptide(L)'
;MKYKYLIEIAGALMLARWKQTLVAAIGVTFSIALFVALLGFMEGLNNLLDGIVLNRTPHIRLYNDIKPSQQQPIDLSEKYKNYHNYISSIKPANTRIEIYNAQQIINKLKKDDRVEGVAAKITTQVFYNFGNIDLNGIINGIEVNQESALFAFSDYVMEGNYQDLEKVPNSIILGYSAAEIINAKIGDLITVTSTEGEQFY
;
A
#
# COMPACT_ATOMS: atom_id res chain seq x y z
N MET A 1 -39.65 -50.79 -13.83
CA MET A 1 -39.69 -51.70 -12.67
C MET A 1 -38.27 -52.11 -12.17
N LYS A 2 -37.29 -52.33 -13.05
CA LYS A 2 -35.93 -52.83 -12.66
C LYS A 2 -35.15 -51.91 -11.69
N TYR A 3 -35.27 -50.59 -11.81
CA TYR A 3 -34.53 -49.64 -10.96
C TYR A 3 -35.02 -49.60 -9.50
N LYS A 4 -36.30 -49.88 -9.24
CA LYS A 4 -36.86 -49.90 -7.88
C LYS A 4 -36.21 -51.00 -7.02
N TYR A 5 -36.06 -52.20 -7.57
CA TYR A 5 -35.41 -53.30 -6.88
C TYR A 5 -33.90 -53.05 -6.65
N LEU A 6 -33.23 -52.40 -7.59
CA LEU A 6 -31.81 -52.04 -7.41
C LEU A 6 -31.65 -51.06 -6.27
N ILE A 7 -32.51 -50.05 -6.16
CA ILE A 7 -32.50 -49.07 -5.07
C ILE A 7 -32.82 -49.72 -3.73
N GLU A 8 -33.80 -50.62 -3.67
CA GLU A 8 -34.15 -51.36 -2.45
C GLU A 8 -32.97 -52.26 -1.96
N ILE A 9 -32.33 -52.99 -2.87
CA ILE A 9 -31.18 -53.83 -2.55
C ILE A 9 -30.00 -52.99 -2.10
N ALA A 10 -29.70 -51.87 -2.79
CA ALA A 10 -28.63 -50.96 -2.40
C ALA A 10 -28.87 -50.36 -1.00
N GLY A 11 -30.08 -49.89 -0.73
CA GLY A 11 -30.49 -49.39 0.58
C GLY A 11 -30.35 -50.43 1.69
N ALA A 12 -30.78 -51.68 1.47
CA ALA A 12 -30.66 -52.75 2.41
C ALA A 12 -29.18 -53.12 2.73
N LEU A 13 -28.31 -53.12 1.70
CA LEU A 13 -26.85 -53.36 1.87
C LEU A 13 -26.18 -52.20 2.63
N MET A 14 -26.53 -50.94 2.36
CA MET A 14 -26.03 -49.79 3.09
C MET A 14 -26.42 -49.82 4.56
N LEU A 15 -27.69 -50.20 4.87
CA LEU A 15 -28.18 -50.34 6.25
C LEU A 15 -27.52 -51.49 6.98
N ALA A 16 -27.33 -52.66 6.32
CA ALA A 16 -26.68 -53.83 6.90
C ALA A 16 -25.25 -53.53 7.33
N ARG A 17 -24.54 -52.60 6.65
CA ARG A 17 -23.16 -52.19 6.96
C ARG A 17 -23.06 -50.69 7.33
N TRP A 18 -24.06 -50.23 8.11
CA TRP A 18 -24.21 -48.80 8.39
C TRP A 18 -22.93 -48.11 8.93
N LYS A 19 -22.11 -48.80 9.76
CA LYS A 19 -20.86 -48.26 10.30
C LYS A 19 -19.83 -47.95 9.18
N GLN A 20 -19.69 -48.88 8.22
CA GLN A 20 -18.78 -48.67 7.08
C GLN A 20 -19.29 -47.58 6.15
N THR A 21 -20.60 -47.56 5.90
CA THR A 21 -21.26 -46.54 5.09
C THR A 21 -21.10 -45.14 5.71
N LEU A 22 -21.22 -45.06 7.05
CA LEU A 22 -21.08 -43.82 7.78
C LEU A 22 -19.63 -43.30 7.69
N VAL A 23 -18.62 -44.14 7.87
CA VAL A 23 -17.21 -43.76 7.70
C VAL A 23 -16.93 -43.26 6.29
N ALA A 24 -17.43 -43.94 5.26
CA ALA A 24 -17.29 -43.53 3.89
C ALA A 24 -18.00 -42.18 3.61
N ALA A 25 -19.21 -41.99 4.13
CA ALA A 25 -19.97 -40.75 4.01
C ALA A 25 -19.24 -39.58 4.67
N ILE A 26 -18.72 -39.77 5.89
CA ILE A 26 -17.91 -38.73 6.55
C ILE A 26 -16.69 -38.38 5.74
N GLY A 27 -15.97 -39.38 5.20
CA GLY A 27 -14.79 -39.13 4.36
C GLY A 27 -15.11 -38.28 3.11
N VAL A 28 -16.16 -38.62 2.39
CA VAL A 28 -16.60 -37.87 1.22
C VAL A 28 -17.05 -36.46 1.60
N THR A 29 -17.88 -36.36 2.66
CA THR A 29 -18.35 -35.06 3.14
C THR A 29 -17.19 -34.15 3.55
N PHE A 30 -16.23 -34.68 4.28
CA PHE A 30 -15.04 -33.94 4.69
C PHE A 30 -14.22 -33.48 3.48
N SER A 31 -14.03 -34.33 2.48
CA SER A 31 -13.29 -33.99 1.26
C SER A 31 -13.97 -32.87 0.48
N ILE A 32 -15.29 -32.92 0.34
CA ILE A 32 -16.06 -31.89 -0.34
C ILE A 32 -16.03 -30.58 0.47
N ALA A 33 -16.22 -30.66 1.77
CA ALA A 33 -16.16 -29.49 2.66
C ALA A 33 -14.80 -28.80 2.59
N LEU A 34 -13.71 -29.57 2.63
CA LEU A 34 -12.35 -29.05 2.51
C LEU A 34 -12.14 -28.38 1.15
N PHE A 35 -12.61 -29.00 0.07
CA PHE A 35 -12.51 -28.43 -1.27
C PHE A 35 -13.25 -27.09 -1.40
N VAL A 36 -14.49 -27.04 -0.92
CA VAL A 36 -15.29 -25.81 -0.93
C VAL A 36 -14.64 -24.73 -0.06
N ALA A 37 -14.14 -25.09 1.13
CA ALA A 37 -13.43 -24.15 1.98
C ALA A 37 -12.16 -23.59 1.32
N LEU A 38 -11.40 -24.44 0.62
CA LEU A 38 -10.20 -24.00 -0.11
C LEU A 38 -10.54 -23.05 -1.25
N LEU A 39 -11.58 -23.35 -2.03
CA LEU A 39 -12.05 -22.46 -3.10
C LEU A 39 -12.52 -21.11 -2.53
N GLY A 40 -13.30 -21.11 -1.47
CA GLY A 40 -13.75 -19.88 -0.81
C GLY A 40 -12.59 -19.06 -0.25
N PHE A 41 -11.57 -19.72 0.32
CA PHE A 41 -10.36 -19.05 0.78
C PHE A 41 -9.58 -18.41 -0.38
N MET A 42 -9.39 -19.12 -1.48
CA MET A 42 -8.71 -18.60 -2.68
C MET A 42 -9.43 -17.39 -3.25
N GLU A 43 -10.75 -17.45 -3.38
CA GLU A 43 -11.57 -16.32 -3.86
C GLU A 43 -11.47 -15.13 -2.91
N GLY A 44 -11.60 -15.36 -1.60
CA GLY A 44 -11.45 -14.31 -0.60
C GLY A 44 -10.06 -13.67 -0.61
N LEU A 45 -9.00 -14.47 -0.80
CA LEU A 45 -7.63 -13.96 -0.90
C LEU A 45 -7.43 -13.12 -2.17
N ASN A 46 -7.95 -13.58 -3.33
CA ASN A 46 -7.87 -12.81 -4.57
C ASN A 46 -8.58 -11.47 -4.43
N ASN A 47 -9.81 -11.45 -3.91
CA ASN A 47 -10.55 -10.21 -3.69
C ASN A 47 -9.82 -9.25 -2.73
N LEU A 48 -9.19 -9.78 -1.68
CA LEU A 48 -8.36 -8.99 -0.77
C LEU A 48 -7.14 -8.38 -1.48
N LEU A 49 -6.43 -9.18 -2.26
CA LEU A 49 -5.24 -8.73 -3.00
C LEU A 49 -5.61 -7.68 -4.07
N ASP A 50 -6.68 -7.91 -4.82
CA ASP A 50 -7.18 -6.95 -5.80
C ASP A 50 -7.55 -5.63 -5.14
N GLY A 51 -8.26 -5.66 -4.00
CA GLY A 51 -8.57 -4.46 -3.23
C GLY A 51 -7.33 -3.70 -2.76
N ILE A 52 -6.31 -4.40 -2.24
CA ILE A 52 -5.07 -3.78 -1.79
C ILE A 52 -4.29 -3.17 -2.97
N VAL A 53 -4.18 -3.90 -4.08
CA VAL A 53 -3.40 -3.44 -5.24
C VAL A 53 -4.09 -2.27 -5.94
N LEU A 54 -5.38 -2.37 -6.22
CA LEU A 54 -6.12 -1.34 -6.95
C LEU A 54 -6.29 -0.06 -6.13
N ASN A 55 -6.55 -0.18 -4.82
CA ASN A 55 -6.83 0.99 -3.98
C ASN A 55 -5.57 1.67 -3.41
N ARG A 56 -4.40 1.01 -3.46
CA ARG A 56 -3.18 1.56 -2.82
C ARG A 56 -2.04 1.83 -3.76
N THR A 57 -2.11 1.34 -5.00
CA THR A 57 -0.98 1.41 -5.92
C THR A 57 -1.37 2.12 -7.20
N PRO A 58 -0.72 3.24 -7.55
CA PRO A 58 -0.97 3.90 -8.83
C PRO A 58 -0.47 3.00 -9.96
N HIS A 59 -1.19 2.97 -11.08
CA HIS A 59 -0.78 2.24 -12.29
C HIS A 59 0.55 2.76 -12.84
N ILE A 60 0.77 4.08 -12.76
CA ILE A 60 2.00 4.72 -13.20
C ILE A 60 2.46 5.68 -12.10
N ARG A 61 3.69 5.51 -11.64
CA ARG A 61 4.33 6.42 -10.70
C ARG A 61 5.44 7.19 -11.39
N LEU A 62 5.35 8.50 -11.36
CA LEU A 62 6.41 9.39 -11.83
C LEU A 62 7.24 9.84 -10.62
N TYR A 63 8.53 9.66 -10.69
CA TYR A 63 9.47 10.10 -9.66
C TYR A 63 10.83 10.40 -10.28
N ASN A 64 11.61 11.24 -9.61
CA ASN A 64 12.97 11.52 -10.03
C ASN A 64 13.93 10.61 -9.26
N ASP A 65 14.66 9.77 -9.97
CA ASP A 65 15.60 8.81 -9.40
C ASP A 65 17.01 9.39 -9.39
N ILE A 66 17.68 9.29 -8.26
CA ILE A 66 19.07 9.72 -8.13
C ILE A 66 19.98 8.60 -8.67
N LYS A 67 20.41 8.74 -9.92
CA LYS A 67 21.30 7.80 -10.58
C LYS A 67 22.76 8.26 -10.47
N PRO A 68 23.71 7.31 -10.50
CA PRO A 68 25.12 7.66 -10.63
C PRO A 68 25.38 8.45 -11.91
N SER A 69 26.26 9.45 -11.84
CA SER A 69 26.74 10.14 -13.05
C SER A 69 27.52 9.15 -13.93
N GLN A 70 27.27 9.22 -15.24
CA GLN A 70 28.02 8.39 -16.20
C GLN A 70 29.51 8.77 -16.25
N GLN A 71 29.83 10.00 -15.91
CA GLN A 71 31.20 10.47 -15.79
C GLN A 71 31.51 10.79 -14.32
N GLN A 72 32.33 9.95 -13.71
CA GLN A 72 32.81 10.19 -12.38
C GLN A 72 34.04 11.14 -12.41
N PRO A 73 34.33 11.89 -11.33
CA PRO A 73 35.48 12.81 -11.32
C PRO A 73 36.82 12.16 -11.66
N ILE A 74 36.97 10.89 -11.34
CA ILE A 74 38.21 10.16 -11.63
C ILE A 74 38.36 9.84 -13.14
N ASP A 75 37.24 9.66 -13.85
CA ASP A 75 37.23 9.40 -15.29
C ASP A 75 37.65 10.61 -16.12
N LEU A 76 37.54 11.80 -15.52
CA LEU A 76 37.96 13.08 -16.13
C LEU A 76 39.47 13.34 -15.98
N SER A 77 40.15 12.56 -15.14
CA SER A 77 41.60 12.70 -14.93
C SER A 77 42.36 11.90 -15.97
N GLU A 78 43.17 12.55 -16.80
CA GLU A 78 44.03 11.88 -17.80
C GLU A 78 44.96 10.83 -17.21
N LYS A 79 45.37 11.02 -15.96
CA LYS A 79 46.26 10.11 -15.24
C LYS A 79 45.64 8.76 -14.95
N TYR A 80 44.32 8.72 -14.72
CA TYR A 80 43.58 7.52 -14.26
C TYR A 80 42.61 6.96 -15.28
N LYS A 81 42.46 7.60 -16.43
CA LYS A 81 41.50 7.27 -17.47
C LYS A 81 41.61 5.84 -18.01
N ASN A 82 42.82 5.28 -18.02
CA ASN A 82 43.10 3.93 -18.57
C ASN A 82 43.21 2.85 -17.48
N TYR A 83 42.80 3.14 -16.25
CA TYR A 83 42.87 2.19 -15.13
C TYR A 83 41.47 1.78 -14.69
N HIS A 84 41.36 0.57 -14.15
CA HIS A 84 40.16 0.17 -13.44
C HIS A 84 40.13 0.86 -12.08
N ASN A 85 39.27 1.85 -11.94
CA ASN A 85 39.19 2.66 -10.73
C ASN A 85 38.09 2.11 -9.82
N TYR A 86 38.42 1.82 -8.58
CA TYR A 86 37.45 1.51 -7.54
C TYR A 86 37.06 2.79 -6.79
N ILE A 87 35.78 3.16 -6.84
CA ILE A 87 35.28 4.41 -6.26
C ILE A 87 34.34 4.06 -5.10
N SER A 88 34.68 4.50 -3.90
CA SER A 88 33.84 4.32 -2.71
C SER A 88 32.74 5.38 -2.58
N SER A 89 32.95 6.57 -3.18
CA SER A 89 32.02 7.70 -3.17
C SER A 89 31.61 8.05 -4.58
N ILE A 90 30.39 7.67 -4.96
CA ILE A 90 29.86 7.85 -6.32
C ILE A 90 29.16 9.20 -6.43
N LYS A 91 29.59 10.04 -7.38
CA LYS A 91 28.92 11.31 -7.67
C LYS A 91 27.58 11.04 -8.37
N PRO A 92 26.46 11.54 -7.85
CA PRO A 92 25.17 11.45 -8.50
C PRO A 92 25.10 12.34 -9.75
N ALA A 93 24.30 11.91 -10.74
CA ALA A 93 24.05 12.71 -11.95
C ALA A 93 23.21 13.95 -11.63
N ASN A 94 22.33 13.81 -10.64
CA ASN A 94 21.42 14.85 -10.20
C ASN A 94 21.18 14.65 -8.70
N THR A 95 21.02 15.73 -7.96
CA THR A 95 20.76 15.72 -6.52
C THR A 95 19.32 16.07 -6.18
N ARG A 96 18.49 16.40 -7.17
CA ARG A 96 17.09 16.74 -6.95
C ARG A 96 16.23 15.49 -6.91
N ILE A 97 15.46 15.34 -5.84
CA ILE A 97 14.44 14.31 -5.70
C ILE A 97 13.13 14.76 -6.35
N GLU A 98 12.91 16.07 -6.42
CA GLU A 98 11.69 16.67 -6.96
C GLU A 98 11.60 16.56 -8.48
N ILE A 99 10.40 16.40 -8.99
CA ILE A 99 10.13 16.40 -10.44
C ILE A 99 10.14 17.84 -10.95
N TYR A 100 11.02 18.12 -11.89
CA TYR A 100 11.05 19.43 -12.55
C TYR A 100 9.76 19.67 -13.35
N ASN A 101 9.18 20.88 -13.23
CA ASN A 101 7.92 21.26 -13.88
C ASN A 101 6.73 20.33 -13.57
N ALA A 102 6.65 19.78 -12.36
CA ALA A 102 5.59 18.86 -11.94
C ALA A 102 4.18 19.38 -12.28
N GLN A 103 3.90 20.68 -12.04
CA GLN A 103 2.59 21.26 -12.31
C GLN A 103 2.19 21.23 -13.81
N GLN A 104 3.15 21.44 -14.71
CA GLN A 104 2.87 21.35 -16.15
C GLN A 104 2.60 19.92 -16.59
N ILE A 105 3.32 18.95 -15.98
CA ILE A 105 3.11 17.53 -16.23
C ILE A 105 1.72 17.12 -15.74
N ILE A 106 1.34 17.50 -14.53
CA ILE A 106 0.01 17.24 -13.95
C ILE A 106 -1.09 17.81 -14.87
N ASN A 107 -0.96 19.06 -15.28
CA ASN A 107 -1.93 19.72 -16.15
C ASN A 107 -2.05 19.06 -17.52
N LYS A 108 -0.95 18.50 -18.05
CA LYS A 108 -0.96 17.77 -19.31
C LYS A 108 -1.61 16.40 -19.16
N LEU A 109 -1.31 15.69 -18.08
CA LEU A 109 -1.90 14.38 -17.78
C LEU A 109 -3.41 14.47 -17.51
N LYS A 110 -3.85 15.49 -16.77
CA LYS A 110 -5.30 15.74 -16.50
C LYS A 110 -6.13 16.01 -17.77
N LYS A 111 -5.47 16.34 -18.90
CA LYS A 111 -6.13 16.57 -20.21
C LYS A 111 -6.16 15.32 -21.10
N ASP A 112 -5.51 14.24 -20.73
CA ASP A 112 -5.46 13.01 -21.51
C ASP A 112 -6.63 12.11 -21.10
N ASP A 113 -7.53 11.80 -22.03
CA ASP A 113 -8.73 10.98 -21.79
C ASP A 113 -8.43 9.54 -21.31
N ARG A 114 -7.18 9.09 -21.45
CA ARG A 114 -6.73 7.78 -20.97
C ARG A 114 -6.34 7.79 -19.49
N VAL A 115 -6.24 8.97 -18.87
CA VAL A 115 -5.84 9.16 -17.48
C VAL A 115 -7.07 9.43 -16.64
N GLU A 116 -7.42 8.51 -15.78
CA GLU A 116 -8.57 8.63 -14.87
C GLU A 116 -8.37 9.75 -13.85
N GLY A 117 -7.15 9.90 -13.34
CA GLY A 117 -6.81 10.95 -12.41
C GLY A 117 -5.31 11.01 -12.12
N VAL A 118 -4.89 12.10 -11.49
CA VAL A 118 -3.50 12.35 -11.11
C VAL A 118 -3.48 12.84 -9.68
N ALA A 119 -2.84 12.09 -8.80
CA ALA A 119 -2.60 12.48 -7.41
C ALA A 119 -1.15 12.94 -7.26
N ALA A 120 -0.96 14.18 -6.85
CA ALA A 120 0.36 14.71 -6.50
C ALA A 120 0.68 14.37 -5.04
N LYS A 121 1.91 13.93 -4.77
CA LYS A 121 2.36 13.58 -3.44
C LYS A 121 3.73 14.16 -3.17
N ILE A 122 3.88 14.83 -2.03
CA ILE A 122 5.16 15.31 -1.50
C ILE A 122 5.46 14.50 -0.25
N THR A 123 6.66 13.98 -0.14
CA THR A 123 7.09 13.16 1.00
C THR A 123 8.33 13.75 1.60
N THR A 124 8.32 14.01 2.90
CA THR A 124 9.51 14.46 3.65
C THR A 124 9.61 13.78 5.01
N GLN A 125 10.82 13.73 5.55
CA GLN A 125 11.06 13.23 6.90
C GLN A 125 10.85 14.35 7.91
N VAL A 126 10.24 14.03 9.04
CA VAL A 126 9.95 14.96 10.11
C VAL A 126 10.10 14.31 11.48
N PHE A 127 10.22 15.14 12.49
CA PHE A 127 10.13 14.73 13.88
C PHE A 127 8.81 15.25 14.45
N TYR A 128 8.02 14.35 15.01
CA TYR A 128 6.80 14.68 15.73
C TYR A 128 7.14 14.82 17.21
N ASN A 129 6.90 16.01 17.75
CA ASN A 129 7.15 16.32 19.16
C ASN A 129 5.80 16.53 19.85
N PHE A 130 5.52 15.68 20.83
CA PHE A 130 4.31 15.77 21.66
C PHE A 130 4.68 15.58 23.15
N GLY A 131 4.61 16.65 23.92
CA GLY A 131 5.07 16.63 25.29
C GLY A 131 6.56 16.30 25.40
N ASN A 132 6.90 15.16 26.03
CA ASN A 132 8.26 14.66 26.19
C ASN A 132 8.60 13.53 25.20
N ILE A 133 7.77 13.28 24.22
CA ILE A 133 7.94 12.20 23.25
C ILE A 133 8.34 12.78 21.89
N ASP A 134 9.46 12.29 21.37
CA ASP A 134 9.94 12.59 20.04
C ASP A 134 9.82 11.34 19.17
N LEU A 135 9.07 11.44 18.07
CA LEU A 135 8.88 10.36 17.12
C LEU A 135 9.40 10.78 15.75
N ASN A 136 10.36 10.01 15.21
CA ASN A 136 10.78 10.19 13.84
C ASN A 136 9.77 9.55 12.89
N GLY A 137 9.37 10.28 11.86
CA GLY A 137 8.39 9.80 10.91
C GLY A 137 8.51 10.44 9.53
N ILE A 138 7.56 10.08 8.69
CA ILE A 138 7.43 10.61 7.34
C ILE A 138 6.09 11.32 7.24
N ILE A 139 6.10 12.55 6.76
CA ILE A 139 4.88 13.28 6.42
C ILE A 139 4.67 13.23 4.90
N ASN A 140 3.44 13.00 4.50
CA ASN A 140 3.01 13.02 3.12
C ASN A 140 2.02 14.15 2.91
N GLY A 141 2.38 15.13 2.07
CA GLY A 141 1.44 16.12 1.57
C GLY A 141 0.68 15.54 0.38
N ILE A 142 -0.64 15.57 0.46
CA ILE A 142 -1.56 15.00 -0.54
C ILE A 142 -2.65 15.98 -0.94
N GLU A 143 -3.22 15.81 -2.12
CA GLU A 143 -4.50 16.41 -2.51
C GLU A 143 -5.63 15.47 -2.03
N VAL A 144 -6.27 15.81 -0.90
CA VAL A 144 -7.20 14.92 -0.17
C VAL A 144 -8.32 14.38 -1.05
N ASN A 145 -8.93 15.25 -1.85
CA ASN A 145 -10.05 14.85 -2.72
C ASN A 145 -9.61 13.89 -3.83
N GLN A 146 -8.43 14.11 -4.41
CA GLN A 146 -7.86 13.24 -5.44
C GLN A 146 -7.44 11.88 -4.84
N GLU A 147 -6.78 11.92 -3.69
CA GLU A 147 -6.35 10.72 -3.00
C GLU A 147 -7.55 9.86 -2.55
N SER A 148 -8.63 10.49 -2.09
CA SER A 148 -9.86 9.78 -1.73
C SER A 148 -10.57 9.19 -2.95
N ALA A 149 -10.65 9.94 -4.05
CA ALA A 149 -11.32 9.48 -5.27
C ALA A 149 -10.57 8.33 -5.96
N LEU A 150 -9.23 8.38 -6.00
CA LEU A 150 -8.41 7.41 -6.73
C LEU A 150 -7.97 6.21 -5.88
N PHE A 151 -7.77 6.42 -4.57
CA PHE A 151 -7.17 5.41 -3.68
C PHE A 151 -8.03 5.11 -2.45
N ALA A 152 -9.29 5.53 -2.45
CA ALA A 152 -10.23 5.32 -1.34
C ALA A 152 -9.65 5.73 0.04
N PHE A 153 -8.89 6.86 0.07
CA PHE A 153 -8.23 7.33 1.30
C PHE A 153 -9.20 7.51 2.45
N SER A 154 -10.44 7.94 2.16
CA SER A 154 -11.52 8.07 3.14
C SER A 154 -11.78 6.80 3.95
N ASP A 155 -11.63 5.63 3.35
CA ASP A 155 -11.94 4.34 3.97
C ASP A 155 -10.90 3.91 5.02
N TYR A 156 -9.74 4.57 5.02
CA TYR A 156 -8.66 4.31 5.97
C TYR A 156 -8.65 5.26 7.17
N VAL A 157 -9.51 6.28 7.17
CA VAL A 157 -9.63 7.20 8.30
C VAL A 157 -10.56 6.57 9.34
N MET A 158 -9.99 6.12 10.44
CA MET A 158 -10.72 5.43 11.52
C MET A 158 -11.45 6.40 12.43
N GLU A 159 -10.83 7.54 12.71
CA GLU A 159 -11.38 8.59 13.59
C GLU A 159 -11.17 9.96 12.95
N GLY A 160 -12.14 10.87 13.11
CA GLY A 160 -12.13 12.20 12.51
C GLY A 160 -12.70 12.25 11.11
N ASN A 161 -12.42 13.34 10.40
CA ASN A 161 -12.89 13.55 9.04
C ASN A 161 -11.69 13.90 8.12
N TYR A 162 -11.48 13.11 7.07
CA TYR A 162 -10.41 13.34 6.11
C TYR A 162 -10.48 14.71 5.43
N GLN A 163 -11.68 15.28 5.29
CA GLN A 163 -11.88 16.61 4.70
C GLN A 163 -11.34 17.75 5.57
N ASP A 164 -11.06 17.49 6.84
CA ASP A 164 -10.53 18.51 7.74
C ASP A 164 -9.10 18.91 7.37
N LEU A 165 -8.35 18.02 6.67
CA LEU A 165 -7.05 18.39 6.09
C LEU A 165 -7.12 19.58 5.10
N GLU A 166 -8.27 19.78 4.47
CA GLU A 166 -8.45 20.88 3.51
C GLU A 166 -9.08 22.12 4.16
N LYS A 167 -9.90 21.89 5.19
CA LYS A 167 -10.69 22.94 5.85
C LYS A 167 -9.98 23.59 7.03
N VAL A 168 -9.17 22.81 7.76
CA VAL A 168 -8.48 23.26 8.96
C VAL A 168 -7.02 23.52 8.63
N PRO A 169 -6.54 24.77 8.72
CA PRO A 169 -5.14 25.08 8.50
C PRO A 169 -4.23 24.31 9.46
N ASN A 170 -3.07 23.89 8.98
CA ASN A 170 -2.07 23.16 9.75
C ASN A 170 -2.59 21.86 10.40
N SER A 171 -3.59 21.23 9.81
CA SER A 171 -4.09 19.94 10.29
C SER A 171 -3.30 18.77 9.69
N ILE A 172 -3.18 17.70 10.46
CA ILE A 172 -2.54 16.46 10.04
C ILE A 172 -3.41 15.27 10.42
N ILE A 173 -3.32 14.19 9.65
CA ILE A 173 -3.84 12.87 10.02
C ILE A 173 -2.65 11.98 10.38
N LEU A 174 -2.65 11.47 11.60
CA LEU A 174 -1.64 10.54 12.07
C LEU A 174 -2.03 9.09 11.75
N GLY A 175 -1.04 8.27 11.43
CA GLY A 175 -1.24 6.83 11.42
C GLY A 175 -1.59 6.33 12.83
N TYR A 176 -2.49 5.37 12.93
CA TYR A 176 -2.98 4.81 14.20
C TYR A 176 -1.83 4.46 15.17
N SER A 177 -0.82 3.73 14.70
CA SER A 177 0.31 3.34 15.54
C SER A 177 1.15 4.55 16.02
N ALA A 178 1.28 5.60 15.22
CA ALA A 178 1.98 6.81 15.62
C ALA A 178 1.19 7.56 16.70
N ALA A 179 -0.13 7.71 16.51
CA ALA A 179 -1.01 8.33 17.49
C ALA A 179 -0.99 7.58 18.83
N GLU A 180 -0.97 6.24 18.79
CA GLU A 180 -0.89 5.39 19.99
C GLU A 180 0.45 5.57 20.73
N ILE A 181 1.58 5.61 20.02
CA ILE A 181 2.91 5.79 20.61
C ILE A 181 3.02 7.13 21.35
N ILE A 182 2.55 8.22 20.72
CA ILE A 182 2.61 9.55 21.32
C ILE A 182 1.41 9.84 22.22
N ASN A 183 0.42 8.94 22.29
CA ASN A 183 -0.83 9.07 23.04
C ASN A 183 -1.63 10.34 22.65
N ALA A 184 -1.61 10.70 21.37
CA ALA A 184 -2.33 11.86 20.84
C ALA A 184 -3.78 11.51 20.53
N LYS A 185 -4.66 12.51 20.73
CA LYS A 185 -6.09 12.44 20.42
C LYS A 185 -6.47 13.48 19.37
N ILE A 186 -7.64 13.32 18.78
CA ILE A 186 -8.17 14.31 17.84
C ILE A 186 -8.32 15.66 18.55
N GLY A 187 -7.76 16.69 17.94
CA GLY A 187 -7.76 18.06 18.46
C GLY A 187 -6.53 18.43 19.29
N ASP A 188 -5.62 17.49 19.52
CA ASP A 188 -4.34 17.80 20.17
C ASP A 188 -3.41 18.55 19.21
N LEU A 189 -2.60 19.46 19.79
CA LEU A 189 -1.57 20.20 19.07
C LEU A 189 -0.26 19.42 19.10
N ILE A 190 0.28 19.13 17.91
CA ILE A 190 1.53 18.40 17.75
C ILE A 190 2.53 19.29 17.02
N THR A 191 3.71 19.42 17.58
CA THR A 191 4.80 20.13 16.90
C THR A 191 5.45 19.21 15.89
N VAL A 192 5.54 19.65 14.64
CA VAL A 192 6.23 18.93 13.56
C VAL A 192 7.48 19.70 13.18
N THR A 193 8.63 19.09 13.35
CA THR A 193 9.92 19.69 13.01
C THR A 193 10.47 19.05 11.76
N SER A 194 10.76 19.86 10.74
CA SER A 194 11.42 19.44 9.51
C SER A 194 12.88 19.07 9.77
N THR A 195 13.50 18.28 8.88
CA THR A 195 14.93 18.00 8.90
C THR A 195 15.79 19.25 8.70
N GLU A 196 15.20 20.34 8.18
CA GLU A 196 15.84 21.65 8.02
C GLU A 196 15.71 22.54 9.27
N GLY A 197 15.02 22.05 10.30
CA GLY A 197 14.82 22.75 11.57
C GLY A 197 13.61 23.71 11.60
N GLU A 198 12.78 23.72 10.56
CA GLU A 198 11.53 24.46 10.56
C GLU A 198 10.48 23.75 11.43
N GLN A 199 9.77 24.52 12.24
CA GLN A 199 8.74 24.02 13.15
C GLN A 199 7.36 24.48 12.69
N PHE A 200 6.41 23.54 12.68
CA PHE A 200 5.00 23.76 12.39
C PHE A 200 4.15 23.30 13.58
N TYR A 201 3.10 24.04 13.86
CA TYR A 201 2.18 23.80 14.98
C TYR A 201 0.76 23.60 14.49
#